data_6ea3693f0888cde96556389a1e84c0f7
#
_entry.id   6ea3693f0888cde96556389a1e84c0f7
#
_cell.length_a   1.000
_cell.length_b   1.000
_cell.length_c   1.000
_cell.angle_alpha   90.00
_cell.angle_beta   90.00
_cell.angle_gamma   90.00
#
_symmetry.space_group_name_H-M   'P 1'
#
loop_
_entity.id
_entity.type
_entity.pdbx_description
1 polymer ?
#
loop_
_entity_poly.entity_id
_entity_poly.type
_entity_poly.pdbx_seq_one_letter_code
_entity_poly.pdbx_strand_id
1 'polypeptide(L)'
;MSKQFTLGKNERLKSRKQIEQLFAEGKSFVVNPFRVYFIVNGLPIAIGTSMVNASSSLQFGIGVSTKNFKKAVDRNRIKRLTREAWRLQKNELKERLKRINIELNVFFIYTGKELPDFETVKDKVAVALKKLADKTDENISSNP
;
A
#
# COMPACT_ATOMS: atom_id res chain seq x y z
N MET A 1 -16.65 9.24 -15.68
CA MET A 1 -16.21 9.23 -14.86
C MET A 1 -15.59 8.21 -14.39
N SER A 2 -14.62 8.14 -14.28
CA SER A 2 -14.03 7.13 -14.03
C SER A 2 -13.76 6.89 -12.69
N LYS A 3 -14.18 5.97 -12.07
CA LYS A 3 -13.84 5.72 -10.75
C LYS A 3 -12.64 4.86 -10.62
N GLN A 4 -12.02 4.47 -11.71
CA GLN A 4 -10.90 3.56 -11.60
C GLN A 4 -9.67 4.19 -10.96
N PHE A 5 -9.60 5.51 -10.90
CA PHE A 5 -8.44 6.12 -10.27
C PHE A 5 -8.77 6.70 -8.90
N THR A 6 -9.84 6.31 -8.27
CA THR A 6 -10.13 6.84 -6.94
C THR A 6 -9.50 5.96 -5.87
N LEU A 7 -9.27 6.52 -4.71
CA LEU A 7 -8.81 5.78 -3.56
C LEU A 7 -9.96 5.84 -2.57
N GLY A 8 -10.82 4.86 -2.63
CA GLY A 8 -12.02 4.84 -1.80
C GLY A 8 -11.73 4.45 -0.38
N LYS A 9 -12.77 4.47 0.44
CA LYS A 9 -12.62 4.13 1.84
C LYS A 9 -12.11 2.73 2.04
N ASN A 10 -12.55 1.80 1.20
CA ASN A 10 -12.12 0.42 1.34
C ASN A 10 -10.67 0.21 0.96
N GLU A 11 -10.10 1.16 0.27
CA GLU A 11 -8.71 1.04 -0.18
C GLU A 11 -7.74 1.74 0.74
N ARG A 12 -8.23 2.36 1.81
CA ARG A 12 -7.37 3.08 2.74
C ARG A 12 -7.15 2.23 3.98
N LEU A 13 -5.90 2.04 4.32
CA LEU A 13 -5.54 1.28 5.49
C LEU A 13 -5.52 2.24 6.66
N LYS A 14 -6.58 2.29 7.45
CA LYS A 14 -6.68 3.19 8.56
C LYS A 14 -6.76 2.55 9.91
N SER A 15 -7.12 1.32 9.97
CA SER A 15 -7.31 0.66 11.25
C SER A 15 -5.98 0.57 12.00
N ARG A 16 -5.95 1.08 13.21
CA ARG A 16 -4.77 1.04 14.02
C ARG A 16 -4.34 -0.39 14.27
N LYS A 17 -5.29 -1.28 14.51
CA LYS A 17 -4.98 -2.65 14.70
C LYS A 17 -4.31 -3.27 13.51
N GLN A 18 -4.82 -2.99 12.32
CA GLN A 18 -4.24 -3.54 11.11
C GLN A 18 -2.83 -2.99 10.86
N ILE A 19 -2.63 -1.72 11.14
CA ILE A 19 -1.32 -1.11 10.96
C ILE A 19 -0.33 -1.71 11.95
N GLU A 20 -0.74 -1.90 13.18
CA GLU A 20 0.14 -2.51 14.19
C GLU A 20 0.47 -3.94 13.82
N GLN A 21 -0.50 -4.69 13.33
CA GLN A 21 -0.27 -6.05 12.90
C GLN A 21 0.73 -6.08 11.74
N LEU A 22 0.59 -5.12 10.84
CA LEU A 22 1.47 -5.01 9.70
C LEU A 22 2.92 -4.79 10.13
N PHE A 23 3.12 -3.93 11.10
CA PHE A 23 4.47 -3.67 11.59
C PHE A 23 5.03 -4.87 12.35
N ALA A 24 4.19 -5.61 13.05
CA ALA A 24 4.63 -6.74 13.84
C ALA A 24 4.86 -7.99 13.01
N GLU A 25 3.99 -8.26 12.06
CA GLU A 25 4.03 -9.49 11.32
C GLU A 25 4.35 -9.36 9.84
N GLY A 26 4.29 -8.18 9.32
CA GLY A 26 4.51 -7.99 7.89
C GLY A 26 5.96 -8.00 7.52
N LYS A 27 6.21 -7.99 6.23
CA LYS A 27 7.54 -7.89 5.69
C LYS A 27 7.78 -6.46 5.25
N SER A 28 9.02 -6.12 5.01
CA SER A 28 9.32 -4.77 4.55
C SER A 28 10.46 -4.76 3.57
N PHE A 29 10.52 -3.70 2.79
CA PHE A 29 11.68 -3.43 1.94
C PHE A 29 11.83 -1.91 1.85
N VAL A 30 12.93 -1.47 1.29
CA VAL A 30 13.20 -0.06 1.21
C VAL A 30 13.30 0.39 -0.24
N VAL A 31 12.60 1.49 -0.56
CA VAL A 31 12.74 2.15 -1.85
C VAL A 31 12.92 3.61 -1.44
N ASN A 32 14.16 4.01 -1.16
CA ASN A 32 14.42 5.34 -0.63
C ASN A 32 13.71 6.41 -1.42
N PRO A 33 13.04 7.35 -0.80
CA PRO A 33 13.03 7.61 0.64
C PRO A 33 11.85 6.97 1.37
N PHE A 34 11.38 5.85 0.92
CA PHE A 34 10.26 5.15 1.55
C PHE A 34 10.69 3.82 2.11
N ARG A 35 10.10 3.46 3.24
CA ARG A 35 10.16 2.10 3.73
C ARG A 35 8.76 1.55 3.55
N VAL A 36 8.64 0.39 2.94
CA VAL A 36 7.35 -0.18 2.58
C VAL A 36 7.12 -1.44 3.40
N TYR A 37 6.03 -1.46 4.15
CA TYR A 37 5.63 -2.64 4.90
C TYR A 37 4.44 -3.27 4.20
N PHE A 38 4.38 -4.58 4.17
CA PHE A 38 3.25 -5.25 3.53
C PHE A 38 2.98 -6.60 4.14
N ILE A 39 1.74 -7.03 4.04
CA ILE A 39 1.37 -8.35 4.49
C ILE A 39 0.43 -8.93 3.44
N VAL A 40 0.67 -10.17 3.07
CA VAL A 40 -0.12 -10.84 2.03
C VAL A 40 -1.03 -11.84 2.72
N ASN A 41 -2.33 -11.72 2.50
CA ASN A 41 -3.28 -12.64 3.07
C ASN A 41 -3.98 -13.38 1.95
N GLY A 42 -3.91 -14.70 1.94
CA GLY A 42 -4.66 -15.47 0.98
C GLY A 42 -6.13 -15.37 1.32
N LEU A 43 -6.94 -15.10 0.35
CA LEU A 43 -8.34 -15.07 0.60
C LEU A 43 -8.85 -16.47 0.56
N PRO A 44 -9.57 -16.82 1.50
CA PRO A 44 -10.01 -18.14 1.56
C PRO A 44 -11.04 -18.32 0.55
N ILE A 45 -11.06 -19.31 0.00
CA ILE A 45 -11.88 -19.57 -0.95
C ILE A 45 -13.12 -19.68 -0.42
N ALA A 46 -13.73 -19.04 -0.30
CA ALA A 46 -14.76 -19.01 0.15
C ALA A 46 -15.59 -19.83 0.39
N ILE A 47 -15.81 -20.23 0.75
CA ILE A 47 -16.52 -20.98 1.10
C ILE A 47 -17.68 -20.37 1.40
N GLY A 48 -18.18 -19.84 0.71
CA GLY A 48 -19.31 -19.33 0.91
C GLY A 48 -19.53 -18.40 1.79
N THR A 49 -18.94 -17.93 2.18
CA THR A 49 -19.19 -17.16 3.08
C THR A 49 -19.13 -15.98 2.74
N SER A 50 -19.43 -15.43 2.89
CA SER A 50 -19.41 -14.22 2.75
C SER A 50 -18.62 -13.45 2.49
N MET A 51 -18.09 -13.53 2.17
CA MET A 51 -17.25 -12.77 1.87
C MET A 51 -17.54 -11.73 1.47
N VAL A 52 -18.08 -11.43 1.50
CA VAL A 52 -18.53 -10.52 1.10
C VAL A 52 -18.05 -9.39 1.31
N ASN A 53 -17.55 -8.96 1.78
CA ASN A 53 -17.21 -7.83 1.97
C ASN A 53 -16.38 -7.32 1.82
N ALA A 54 -16.15 -7.24 1.57
CA ALA A 54 -15.77 -6.50 1.45
C ALA A 54 -14.74 -5.66 1.42
N SER A 55 -13.70 -5.85 1.90
CA SER A 55 -12.67 -4.96 1.75
C SER A 55 -12.05 -5.12 0.44
N SER A 56 -11.33 -4.18 0.01
CA SER A 56 -10.60 -4.23 -1.22
C SER A 56 -9.45 -5.20 -1.11
N SER A 57 -9.06 -5.78 -2.22
CA SER A 57 -7.90 -6.65 -2.25
C SER A 57 -6.62 -5.89 -1.95
N LEU A 58 -6.62 -4.59 -2.11
CA LEU A 58 -5.42 -3.79 -1.92
C LEU A 58 -5.75 -2.61 -1.03
N GLN A 59 -5.09 -2.52 0.12
CA GLN A 59 -5.29 -1.40 1.01
C GLN A 59 -3.96 -0.70 1.23
N PHE A 60 -4.00 0.61 1.34
CA PHE A 60 -2.80 1.43 1.38
C PHE A 60 -2.87 2.49 2.48
N GLY A 61 -1.77 2.69 3.17
CA GLY A 61 -1.63 3.78 4.12
C GLY A 61 -0.26 4.40 3.99
N ILE A 62 -0.14 5.62 4.52
CA ILE A 62 1.11 6.35 4.44
C ILE A 62 1.34 7.09 5.75
N GLY A 63 2.53 7.02 6.28
CA GLY A 63 2.91 7.75 7.48
C GLY A 63 4.16 8.57 7.23
N VAL A 64 4.30 9.64 7.97
CA VAL A 64 5.47 10.50 7.89
C VAL A 64 5.91 10.78 9.32
N SER A 65 7.21 10.63 9.58
CA SER A 65 7.73 10.79 10.93
C SER A 65 7.64 12.23 11.41
N THR A 66 7.14 12.44 12.62
CA THR A 66 7.13 13.76 13.21
C THR A 66 8.55 14.21 13.57
N LYS A 67 9.45 13.25 13.68
CA LYS A 67 10.82 13.58 13.99
C LYS A 67 11.47 14.32 12.84
N ASN A 68 11.21 13.90 11.61
CA ASN A 68 11.81 14.55 10.45
C ASN A 68 11.01 15.75 9.98
N PHE A 69 9.71 15.77 10.21
CA PHE A 69 8.87 16.88 9.78
C PHE A 69 7.93 17.25 10.90
N LYS A 70 8.31 18.28 11.63
CA LYS A 70 7.52 18.70 12.79
C LYS A 70 6.24 19.42 12.42
N LYS A 71 6.23 20.04 11.25
CA LYS A 71 5.04 20.76 10.85
C LYS A 71 4.03 19.83 10.19
N ALA A 72 2.80 19.88 10.67
CA ALA A 72 1.75 19.04 10.10
C ALA A 72 1.52 19.34 8.63
N VAL A 73 1.69 20.60 8.24
CA VAL A 73 1.52 20.99 6.84
C VAL A 73 2.47 20.21 5.94
N ASP A 74 3.72 20.06 6.36
CA ASP A 74 4.71 19.33 5.56
C ASP A 74 4.37 17.85 5.51
N ARG A 75 4.00 17.28 6.65
CA ARG A 75 3.64 15.87 6.69
C ARG A 75 2.42 15.59 5.81
N ASN A 76 1.44 16.49 5.85
CA ASN A 76 0.23 16.31 5.05
C ASN A 76 0.52 16.43 3.56
N ARG A 77 1.46 17.30 3.21
CA ARG A 77 1.84 17.45 1.82
C ARG A 77 2.48 16.15 1.29
N ILE A 78 3.37 15.56 2.07
CA ILE A 78 4.02 14.30 1.67
C ILE A 78 2.97 13.20 1.52
N LYS A 79 2.06 13.12 2.48
CA LYS A 79 1.01 12.12 2.41
C LYS A 79 0.15 12.30 1.18
N ARG A 80 -0.18 13.53 0.86
CA ARG A 80 -1.02 13.80 -0.31
C ARG A 80 -0.32 13.43 -1.60
N LEU A 81 0.95 13.80 -1.72
CA LEU A 81 1.72 13.45 -2.91
C LEU A 81 1.81 11.95 -3.08
N THR A 82 2.03 11.24 -1.99
CA THR A 82 2.18 9.79 -2.03
C THR A 82 0.85 9.11 -2.38
N ARG A 83 -0.24 9.59 -1.78
CA ARG A 83 -1.56 9.02 -2.10
C ARG A 83 -1.90 9.25 -3.56
N GLU A 84 -1.54 10.41 -4.08
CA GLU A 84 -1.82 10.71 -5.48
C GLU A 84 -1.01 9.80 -6.40
N ALA A 85 0.26 9.61 -6.09
CA ALA A 85 1.10 8.73 -6.90
C ALA A 85 0.60 7.29 -6.87
N TRP A 86 0.15 6.86 -5.69
CA TRP A 86 -0.39 5.51 -5.54
C TRP A 86 -1.71 5.38 -6.33
N ARG A 87 -2.59 6.36 -6.16
CA ARG A 87 -3.89 6.35 -6.81
C ARG A 87 -3.77 6.21 -8.33
N LEU A 88 -2.81 6.88 -8.89
CA LEU A 88 -2.64 6.87 -10.34
C LEU A 88 -2.04 5.58 -10.88
N GLN A 89 -1.36 4.82 -10.04
CA GLN A 89 -0.60 3.67 -10.51
C GLN A 89 -1.02 2.33 -9.95
N LYS A 90 -1.93 2.30 -9.00
CA LYS A 90 -2.25 1.06 -8.30
C LYS A 90 -3.10 0.05 -9.04
N ASN A 91 -3.80 0.49 -10.08
CA ASN A 91 -4.83 -0.35 -10.69
C ASN A 91 -4.33 -1.68 -11.23
N GLU A 92 -3.16 -1.68 -11.81
CA GLU A 92 -2.61 -2.90 -12.36
C GLU A 92 -2.40 -3.94 -11.27
N LEU A 93 -1.82 -3.53 -10.16
CA LEU A 93 -1.62 -4.44 -9.04
C LEU A 93 -2.94 -4.88 -8.45
N LYS A 94 -3.88 -3.95 -8.32
CA LYS A 94 -5.18 -4.26 -7.76
C LYS A 94 -5.90 -5.32 -8.60
N GLU A 95 -5.88 -5.19 -9.91
CA GLU A 95 -6.51 -6.15 -10.79
C GLU A 95 -5.85 -7.52 -10.68
N ARG A 96 -4.54 -7.52 -10.58
CA ARG A 96 -3.81 -8.77 -10.46
C ARG A 96 -4.18 -9.50 -9.17
N LEU A 97 -4.27 -8.76 -8.06
CA LEU A 97 -4.63 -9.36 -6.78
C LEU A 97 -6.03 -9.95 -6.81
N LYS A 98 -6.93 -9.27 -7.48
CA LYS A 98 -8.29 -9.77 -7.59
C LYS A 98 -8.32 -11.09 -8.36
N ARG A 99 -7.55 -11.18 -9.41
CA ARG A 99 -7.55 -12.40 -10.22
C ARG A 99 -7.02 -13.60 -9.48
N ILE A 100 -6.08 -13.39 -8.56
CA ILE A 100 -5.49 -14.50 -7.85
C ILE A 100 -6.01 -14.64 -6.44
N ASN A 101 -7.06 -13.86 -6.09
CA ASN A 101 -7.70 -13.97 -4.78
C ASN A 101 -6.75 -13.76 -3.62
N ILE A 102 -5.99 -12.71 -3.69
CA ILE A 102 -5.07 -12.37 -2.61
C ILE A 102 -5.37 -10.97 -2.13
N GLU A 103 -5.25 -10.77 -0.85
CA GLU A 103 -5.42 -9.47 -0.23
C GLU A 103 -4.05 -8.96 0.19
N LEU A 104 -3.75 -7.71 -0.12
CA LEU A 104 -2.47 -7.12 0.22
C LEU A 104 -2.71 -5.83 0.99
N ASN A 105 -2.11 -5.73 2.16
CA ASN A 105 -2.14 -4.51 2.95
C ASN A 105 -0.75 -3.91 2.90
N VAL A 106 -0.67 -2.63 2.57
CA VAL A 106 0.60 -1.95 2.35
C VAL A 106 0.64 -0.66 3.14
N PHE A 107 1.74 -0.39 3.79
CA PHE A 107 1.91 0.87 4.50
C PHE A 107 3.29 1.44 4.18
N PHE A 108 3.32 2.65 3.65
CA PHE A 108 4.56 3.33 3.32
C PHE A 108 4.92 4.26 4.47
N ILE A 109 6.20 4.35 4.79
CA ILE A 109 6.68 5.34 5.72
C ILE A 109 7.73 6.17 5.00
N TYR A 110 7.53 7.47 4.98
CA TYR A 110 8.48 8.37 4.35
C TYR A 110 9.61 8.61 5.34
N THR A 111 10.83 8.26 4.96
CA THR A 111 11.98 8.38 5.85
C THR A 111 12.95 9.47 5.43
N GLY A 112 12.64 10.19 4.36
CA GLY A 112 13.50 11.28 3.91
C GLY A 112 13.41 12.47 4.85
N LYS A 113 14.36 13.36 4.73
CA LYS A 113 14.40 14.54 5.58
C LYS A 113 14.03 15.81 4.84
N GLU A 114 13.82 15.71 3.55
CA GLU A 114 13.45 16.85 2.74
C GLU A 114 12.12 16.62 2.07
N LEU A 115 11.43 17.70 1.76
CA LEU A 115 10.16 17.59 1.05
C LEU A 115 10.42 17.12 -0.37
N PRO A 116 9.76 16.07 -0.80
CA PRO A 116 9.97 15.55 -2.14
C PRO A 116 9.09 16.28 -3.14
N ASP A 117 9.40 16.18 -4.42
CA ASP A 117 8.48 16.65 -5.43
C ASP A 117 7.67 15.47 -5.93
N PHE A 118 6.62 15.76 -6.68
CA PHE A 118 5.71 14.71 -7.12
C PHE A 118 6.38 13.71 -8.06
N GLU A 119 7.24 14.20 -8.94
CA GLU A 119 7.90 13.31 -9.89
C GLU A 119 8.73 12.25 -9.18
N THR A 120 9.48 12.66 -8.18
CA THR A 120 10.29 11.73 -7.40
C THR A 120 9.39 10.73 -6.69
N VAL A 121 8.33 11.20 -6.06
CA VAL A 121 7.42 10.32 -5.35
C VAL A 121 6.78 9.34 -6.31
N LYS A 122 6.35 9.82 -7.46
CA LYS A 122 5.71 8.97 -8.46
C LYS A 122 6.65 7.85 -8.91
N ASP A 123 7.89 8.20 -9.18
CA ASP A 123 8.87 7.21 -9.63
C ASP A 123 9.12 6.16 -8.55
N LYS A 124 9.25 6.59 -7.31
CA LYS A 124 9.51 5.66 -6.22
C LYS A 124 8.32 4.78 -5.93
N VAL A 125 7.12 5.31 -6.04
CA VAL A 125 5.92 4.52 -5.86
C VAL A 125 5.81 3.47 -6.97
N ALA A 126 6.21 3.83 -8.20
CA ALA A 126 6.20 2.87 -9.29
C ALA A 126 7.13 1.70 -9.01
N VAL A 127 8.33 2.00 -8.50
CA VAL A 127 9.28 0.95 -8.15
C VAL A 127 8.72 0.09 -7.02
N ALA A 128 8.10 0.71 -6.03
CA ALA A 128 7.52 -0.02 -4.92
C ALA A 128 6.40 -0.95 -5.38
N LEU A 129 5.56 -0.47 -6.28
CA LEU A 129 4.47 -1.29 -6.81
C LEU A 129 5.00 -2.50 -7.56
N LYS A 130 6.07 -2.31 -8.31
CA LYS A 130 6.68 -3.41 -9.03
C LYS A 130 7.24 -4.45 -8.05
N LYS A 131 7.90 -3.97 -7.00
CA LYS A 131 8.43 -4.88 -5.99
C LYS A 131 7.33 -5.60 -5.25
N LEU A 132 6.21 -4.93 -4.99
CA LEU A 132 5.08 -5.56 -4.34
C LEU A 132 4.49 -6.66 -5.20
N ALA A 133 4.41 -6.44 -6.49
CA ALA A 133 3.93 -7.47 -7.41
C ALA A 133 4.86 -8.68 -7.39
N ASP A 134 6.17 -8.44 -7.42
CA ASP A 134 7.13 -9.53 -7.38
C ASP A 134 7.05 -10.31 -6.07
N LYS A 135 6.91 -9.60 -4.95
CA LYS A 135 6.81 -10.25 -3.65
C LYS A 135 5.53 -11.07 -3.53
N THR A 136 4.46 -10.60 -4.13
CA THR A 136 3.22 -11.34 -4.13
C THR A 136 3.37 -12.63 -4.92
N ASP A 137 4.04 -12.55 -6.06
CA ASP A 137 4.31 -13.74 -6.88
C ASP A 137 5.18 -14.74 -6.14
N GLU A 138 6.19 -14.28 -5.44
CA GLU A 138 7.04 -15.15 -4.67
C GLU A 138 6.24 -15.87 -3.59
N ASN A 139 5.34 -15.13 -2.96
CA ASN A 139 4.54 -15.71 -1.90
C ASN A 139 3.63 -16.81 -2.44
N ILE A 140 3.08 -16.62 -3.62
CA ILE A 140 2.24 -17.62 -4.23
C ILE A 140 3.06 -18.82 -4.64
N SER A 141 4.21 -18.58 -5.23
CA SER A 141 5.04 -19.69 -5.69
C SER A 141 5.53 -20.57 -4.59
N SER A 142 5.75 -19.99 -3.42
CA SER A 142 6.27 -20.80 -2.36
C SER A 142 5.18 -21.50 -1.61
N ASN A 143 3.95 -21.33 -1.99
CA ASN A 143 2.93 -22.00 -1.35
C ASN A 143 2.51 -23.12 -2.18
N PRO A 144 2.77 -24.30 -1.93
CA PRO A 144 2.43 -25.44 -2.75
C PRO A 144 0.95 -25.74 -2.77
#